data_e3a63cf43c10bf4692313b32a2bedb1b
#
_entry.id   e3a63cf43c10bf4692313b32a2bedb1b
#
_cell.length_a   1.000
_cell.length_b   1.000
_cell.length_c   1.000
_cell.angle_alpha   90.00
_cell.angle_beta   90.00
_cell.angle_gamma   90.00
#
_symmetry.space_group_name_H-M   'P 1'
#
loop_
_entity.id
_entity.type
_entity.pdbx_description
1 polymer ?
#
loop_
_entity_poly.entity_id
_entity_poly.type
_entity_poly.pdbx_seq_one_letter_code
_entity_poly.pdbx_strand_id
1 'polypeptide(L)'
;MLKEIYLSLSLVLVFACGLLYQLTMRSQCFFACLPPFSFPQGLDGLLRSGRSIMFIETSERVEPPPMVSCAVESAAKIYPEQPIIFFMKGLRDSVQLTSNTSYPAFSLLSAINNVFFVPLDMERLFKDTPLFSWYTKVNGSTEKHWLHVSSDAARLAIIWKYGGIYMDTDVISIQPIPEENFLAAQGSRHSSNGVFGFLPHHPFLWACMENFVEHYDSAIWGNQGPQLMTRMLRVWCRLKDFHGLGDLKCLNISFLHPQRFYPIPYPQWKRYYQVWDKEPSFNESYALHLWNYMNKEGKTVVRGSKTLVENLYQKHCPKTYRVLIQGAEGTVSKKPGTGSR
;
A
#
# COMPACT_ATOMS: atom_id res chain seq x y z
N MET A 1 -53.60 -44.10 14.80
CA MET A 1 -52.17 -44.22 15.03
C MET A 1 -51.35 -43.71 13.85
N LEU A 2 -51.44 -44.26 12.63
CA LEU A 2 -50.61 -43.75 11.49
C LEU A 2 -50.89 -42.28 11.12
N LYS A 3 -52.14 -41.83 11.10
CA LYS A 3 -52.52 -40.44 10.80
C LYS A 3 -51.93 -39.42 11.80
N GLU A 4 -51.86 -39.76 13.05
CA GLU A 4 -51.29 -38.93 14.10
C GLU A 4 -49.76 -38.80 13.96
N ILE A 5 -49.09 -39.87 13.53
CA ILE A 5 -47.65 -39.88 13.28
C ILE A 5 -47.33 -39.02 12.07
N TYR A 6 -48.09 -39.11 10.98
CA TYR A 6 -47.89 -38.25 9.80
C TYR A 6 -48.13 -36.75 10.08
N LEU A 7 -49.12 -36.43 10.91
CA LEU A 7 -49.42 -35.06 11.33
C LEU A 7 -48.29 -34.48 12.20
N SER A 8 -47.74 -35.29 13.10
CA SER A 8 -46.61 -34.91 13.96
C SER A 8 -45.33 -34.70 13.17
N LEU A 9 -45.04 -35.61 12.22
CA LEU A 9 -43.85 -35.47 11.32
C LEU A 9 -43.96 -34.26 10.41
N SER A 10 -45.10 -33.94 9.85
CA SER A 10 -45.30 -32.78 9.01
C SER A 10 -45.17 -31.46 9.81
N LEU A 11 -45.64 -31.40 11.05
CA LEU A 11 -45.43 -30.24 11.93
C LEU A 11 -43.98 -30.02 12.29
N VAL A 12 -43.21 -31.08 12.58
CA VAL A 12 -41.77 -31.02 12.85
C VAL A 12 -41.01 -30.53 11.62
N LEU A 13 -41.39 -31.00 10.42
CA LEU A 13 -40.74 -30.61 9.17
C LEU A 13 -40.97 -29.10 8.87
N VAL A 14 -42.22 -28.62 9.05
CA VAL A 14 -42.57 -27.19 8.87
C VAL A 14 -41.82 -26.32 9.88
N PHE A 15 -41.71 -26.79 11.12
CA PHE A 15 -40.95 -26.05 12.15
C PHE A 15 -39.44 -26.02 11.85
N ALA A 16 -38.86 -27.12 11.38
CA ALA A 16 -37.45 -27.18 10.97
C ALA A 16 -37.17 -26.34 9.74
N CYS A 17 -38.05 -26.34 8.74
CA CYS A 17 -37.93 -25.42 7.57
C CYS A 17 -38.09 -23.96 7.96
N GLY A 18 -38.98 -23.63 8.88
CA GLY A 18 -39.14 -22.27 9.41
C GLY A 18 -37.93 -21.78 10.19
N LEU A 19 -37.30 -22.66 10.98
CA LEU A 19 -36.06 -22.35 11.71
C LEU A 19 -34.87 -22.17 10.74
N LEU A 20 -34.74 -23.05 9.74
CA LEU A 20 -33.72 -22.90 8.69
C LEU A 20 -33.91 -21.61 7.89
N TYR A 21 -35.15 -21.28 7.53
CA TYR A 21 -35.46 -20.01 6.86
C TYR A 21 -35.12 -18.79 7.72
N GLN A 22 -35.45 -18.82 9.02
CA GLN A 22 -35.07 -17.74 9.94
C GLN A 22 -33.56 -17.63 10.13
N LEU A 23 -32.83 -18.75 10.18
CA LEU A 23 -31.38 -18.75 10.29
C LEU A 23 -30.71 -18.24 9.01
N THR A 24 -31.22 -18.59 7.83
CA THR A 24 -30.71 -18.08 6.55
C THR A 24 -31.06 -16.60 6.37
N MET A 25 -32.26 -16.15 6.75
CA MET A 25 -32.65 -14.75 6.71
C MET A 25 -31.88 -13.90 7.75
N ARG A 26 -31.61 -14.42 8.95
CA ARG A 26 -30.73 -13.75 9.92
C ARG A 26 -29.31 -13.64 9.42
N SER A 27 -28.79 -14.68 8.77
CA SER A 27 -27.48 -14.64 8.12
C SER A 27 -27.42 -13.61 6.99
N GLN A 28 -28.45 -13.55 6.14
CA GLN A 28 -28.53 -12.53 5.08
C GLN A 28 -28.76 -11.10 5.63
N CYS A 29 -29.56 -10.94 6.69
CA CYS A 29 -29.70 -9.66 7.36
C CYS A 29 -28.42 -9.22 8.10
N PHE A 30 -27.65 -10.15 8.66
CA PHE A 30 -26.38 -9.81 9.32
C PHE A 30 -25.34 -9.25 8.34
N PHE A 31 -25.31 -9.77 7.10
CA PHE A 31 -24.47 -9.23 6.02
C PHE A 31 -25.04 -7.99 5.33
N ALA A 32 -26.37 -7.83 5.31
CA ALA A 32 -27.01 -6.66 4.68
C ALA A 32 -27.22 -5.46 5.61
N CYS A 33 -27.13 -5.68 6.92
CA CYS A 33 -27.37 -4.66 7.96
C CYS A 33 -26.10 -4.16 8.64
N LEU A 34 -24.90 -4.46 8.11
CA LEU A 34 -23.72 -3.68 8.47
C LEU A 34 -23.98 -2.24 7.96
N PRO A 35 -23.99 -1.22 8.84
CA PRO A 35 -24.11 0.15 8.36
C PRO A 35 -23.02 0.38 7.30
N PRO A 36 -23.32 1.11 6.22
CA PRO A 36 -22.28 1.45 5.28
C PRO A 36 -21.16 2.12 6.10
N PHE A 37 -19.94 1.59 5.98
CA PHE A 37 -18.79 2.17 6.62
C PHE A 37 -18.77 3.66 6.24
N SER A 38 -19.15 4.51 7.17
CA SER A 38 -19.05 5.95 6.98
C SER A 38 -17.61 6.31 7.29
N PHE A 39 -16.84 6.62 6.24
CA PHE A 39 -15.61 7.36 6.44
C PHE A 39 -15.86 8.54 7.37
N PRO A 40 -14.87 8.97 8.19
CA PRO A 40 -14.95 10.21 8.92
C PRO A 40 -15.52 11.29 8.00
N GLN A 41 -16.51 12.06 8.47
CA GLN A 41 -17.20 13.06 7.64
C GLN A 41 -16.15 13.92 6.91
N GLY A 42 -16.17 13.89 5.58
CA GLY A 42 -15.21 14.59 4.73
C GLY A 42 -14.15 13.71 4.02
N LEU A 43 -13.83 12.50 4.51
CA LEU A 43 -12.80 11.66 3.88
C LEU A 43 -13.23 11.12 2.50
N ASP A 44 -14.51 10.81 2.32
CA ASP A 44 -15.07 10.44 1.00
C ASP A 44 -14.84 11.54 -0.04
N GLY A 45 -15.01 12.80 0.33
CA GLY A 45 -14.74 13.95 -0.53
C GLY A 45 -13.24 14.07 -0.88
N LEU A 46 -12.36 13.83 0.10
CA LEU A 46 -10.92 13.86 -0.11
C LEU A 46 -10.47 12.74 -1.04
N LEU A 47 -10.96 11.50 -0.86
CA LEU A 47 -10.67 10.38 -1.74
C LEU A 47 -11.16 10.62 -3.17
N ARG A 48 -12.37 11.12 -3.34
CA ARG A 48 -12.97 11.40 -4.65
C ARG A 48 -12.36 12.60 -5.39
N SER A 49 -11.50 13.38 -4.73
CA SER A 49 -10.79 14.49 -5.36
C SER A 49 -9.85 14.06 -6.48
N GLY A 50 -9.46 12.80 -6.52
CA GLY A 50 -8.49 12.25 -7.49
C GLY A 50 -7.06 12.77 -7.30
N ARG A 51 -6.77 13.45 -6.17
CA ARG A 51 -5.49 14.14 -5.93
C ARG A 51 -4.69 13.57 -4.76
N SER A 52 -5.21 12.53 -4.11
CA SER A 52 -4.57 11.96 -2.92
C SER A 52 -3.30 11.19 -3.25
N ILE A 53 -2.35 11.22 -2.33
CA ILE A 53 -1.20 10.32 -2.33
C ILE A 53 -1.54 9.13 -1.42
N MET A 54 -1.39 7.92 -1.92
CA MET A 54 -1.90 6.72 -1.28
C MET A 54 -0.81 5.70 -0.97
N PHE A 55 -0.80 5.21 0.26
CA PHE A 55 0.03 4.13 0.76
C PHE A 55 -0.84 2.96 1.21
N ILE A 56 -0.30 1.74 1.18
CA ILE A 56 -1.02 0.52 1.57
C ILE A 56 -0.15 -0.35 2.47
N GLU A 57 -0.73 -0.84 3.57
CA GLU A 57 -0.19 -1.91 4.41
C GLU A 57 -1.19 -3.07 4.45
N THR A 58 -0.82 -4.20 3.85
CA THR A 58 -1.66 -5.39 3.73
C THR A 58 -1.46 -6.42 4.84
N SER A 59 -0.47 -6.22 5.72
CA SER A 59 -0.29 -7.01 6.94
C SER A 59 -1.21 -6.53 8.06
N GLU A 60 -1.28 -7.32 9.14
CA GLU A 60 -2.03 -6.95 10.36
C GLU A 60 -1.26 -5.92 11.24
N ARG A 61 -0.23 -5.30 10.70
CA ARG A 61 0.58 -4.32 11.44
C ARG A 61 -0.21 -3.03 11.67
N VAL A 62 -0.14 -2.52 12.90
CA VAL A 62 -0.71 -1.23 13.29
C VAL A 62 0.37 -0.15 13.41
N GLU A 63 1.56 -0.51 13.92
CA GLU A 63 2.66 0.42 14.10
C GLU A 63 3.56 0.47 12.85
N PRO A 64 3.64 1.59 12.14
CA PRO A 64 4.50 1.73 10.97
C PRO A 64 5.99 1.68 11.36
N PRO A 65 6.82 0.88 10.66
CA PRO A 65 8.27 0.94 10.86
C PRO A 65 8.84 2.32 10.47
N PRO A 66 10.07 2.67 10.91
CA PRO A 66 10.68 3.95 10.58
C PRO A 66 10.73 4.27 9.08
N MET A 67 10.93 3.27 8.22
CA MET A 67 10.94 3.45 6.75
C MET A 67 9.56 3.87 6.23
N VAL A 68 8.51 3.18 6.65
CA VAL A 68 7.13 3.52 6.30
C VAL A 68 6.78 4.93 6.80
N SER A 69 7.17 5.25 8.04
CA SER A 69 6.94 6.57 8.62
C SER A 69 7.64 7.67 7.83
N CYS A 70 8.88 7.44 7.41
CA CYS A 70 9.61 8.39 6.57
C CYS A 70 8.96 8.55 5.18
N ALA A 71 8.49 7.48 4.55
CA ALA A 71 7.78 7.56 3.27
C ALA A 71 6.54 8.46 3.39
N VAL A 72 5.69 8.21 4.40
CA VAL A 72 4.46 8.98 4.64
C VAL A 72 4.78 10.45 5.01
N GLU A 73 5.73 10.70 5.92
CA GLU A 73 6.13 12.06 6.32
C GLU A 73 6.71 12.84 5.14
N SER A 74 7.59 12.23 4.34
CA SER A 74 8.18 12.91 3.18
C SER A 74 7.12 13.28 2.15
N ALA A 75 6.14 12.40 1.89
CA ALA A 75 5.02 12.69 1.01
C ALA A 75 4.17 13.85 1.57
N ALA A 76 3.83 13.82 2.86
CA ALA A 76 3.05 14.87 3.51
C ALA A 76 3.72 16.24 3.42
N LYS A 77 5.05 16.27 3.47
CA LYS A 77 5.85 17.50 3.33
C LYS A 77 5.89 18.03 1.91
N ILE A 78 5.98 17.14 0.91
CA ILE A 78 6.07 17.52 -0.52
C ILE A 78 4.70 17.90 -1.09
N TYR A 79 3.62 17.33 -0.55
CA TYR A 79 2.25 17.54 -0.99
C TYR A 79 1.37 18.14 0.13
N PRO A 80 1.67 19.36 0.65
CA PRO A 80 1.01 19.91 1.83
C PRO A 80 -0.49 20.15 1.65
N GLU A 81 -0.93 20.40 0.40
CA GLU A 81 -2.33 20.66 0.04
C GLU A 81 -3.09 19.42 -0.40
N GLN A 82 -2.42 18.25 -0.46
CA GLN A 82 -3.02 17.00 -0.89
C GLN A 82 -3.18 16.05 0.29
N PRO A 83 -4.28 15.27 0.34
CA PRO A 83 -4.43 14.25 1.35
C PRO A 83 -3.43 13.10 1.13
N ILE A 84 -2.77 12.71 2.20
CA ILE A 84 -1.93 11.52 2.27
C ILE A 84 -2.75 10.44 2.97
N ILE A 85 -3.19 9.45 2.22
CA ILE A 85 -4.07 8.39 2.71
C ILE A 85 -3.27 7.12 2.92
N PHE A 86 -3.24 6.63 4.15
CA PHE A 86 -2.59 5.37 4.45
C PHE A 86 -3.62 4.30 4.79
N PHE A 87 -3.85 3.39 3.85
CA PHE A 87 -4.74 2.24 4.01
C PHE A 87 -4.01 1.13 4.77
N MET A 88 -4.57 0.69 5.90
CA MET A 88 -3.94 -0.33 6.74
C MET A 88 -4.95 -1.43 7.12
N LYS A 89 -4.60 -2.68 6.81
CA LYS A 89 -5.44 -3.84 7.14
C LYS A 89 -5.50 -4.10 8.65
N GLY A 90 -4.43 -3.80 9.39
CA GLY A 90 -4.38 -3.95 10.84
C GLY A 90 -5.26 -2.95 11.61
N LEU A 91 -5.73 -1.88 10.97
CA LEU A 91 -6.70 -0.96 11.56
C LEU A 91 -8.10 -1.56 11.46
N ARG A 92 -8.71 -1.84 12.62
CA ARG A 92 -10.12 -2.24 12.71
C ARG A 92 -10.93 -1.06 13.20
N ASP A 93 -12.22 -1.03 12.85
CA ASP A 93 -13.16 0.06 13.20
C ASP A 93 -13.22 0.40 14.70
N SER A 94 -12.78 -0.54 15.56
CA SER A 94 -12.80 -0.40 17.02
C SER A 94 -11.49 0.06 17.64
N VAL A 95 -10.42 0.21 16.87
CA VAL A 95 -9.14 0.68 17.40
C VAL A 95 -9.19 2.20 17.48
N GLN A 96 -9.74 2.72 18.59
CA GLN A 96 -9.45 4.08 19.03
C GLN A 96 -7.98 4.13 19.43
N LEU A 97 -7.11 4.40 18.46
CA LEU A 97 -5.70 4.70 18.71
C LEU A 97 -5.61 6.13 19.27
N THR A 98 -6.24 6.33 20.43
CA THR A 98 -6.00 7.53 21.23
C THR A 98 -4.52 7.51 21.63
N SER A 99 -3.89 8.67 21.62
CA SER A 99 -2.51 9.03 22.01
C SER A 99 -1.80 8.03 22.95
N ASN A 100 -1.68 6.77 22.51
CA ASN A 100 -1.04 5.73 23.32
C ASN A 100 0.46 5.76 23.01
N THR A 101 1.26 5.99 24.03
CA THR A 101 2.72 5.95 24.00
C THR A 101 3.31 4.64 23.43
N SER A 102 2.47 3.60 23.30
CA SER A 102 2.84 2.31 22.71
C SER A 102 3.04 2.31 21.19
N TYR A 103 2.56 3.36 20.49
CA TYR A 103 2.61 3.47 19.03
C TYR A 103 3.20 4.83 18.59
N PRO A 104 4.52 5.04 18.80
CA PRO A 104 5.15 6.34 18.56
C PRO A 104 5.11 6.78 17.09
N ALA A 105 5.24 5.86 16.13
CA ALA A 105 5.18 6.18 14.71
C ALA A 105 3.76 6.54 14.27
N PHE A 106 2.76 5.78 14.73
CA PHE A 106 1.38 6.09 14.46
C PHE A 106 0.99 7.47 15.03
N SER A 107 1.36 7.74 16.29
CA SER A 107 1.09 9.02 16.95
C SER A 107 1.77 10.19 16.23
N LEU A 108 3.02 10.01 15.79
CA LEU A 108 3.76 11.00 15.03
C LEU A 108 3.08 11.35 13.71
N LEU A 109 2.67 10.32 12.96
CA LEU A 109 2.05 10.51 11.65
C LEU A 109 0.63 11.08 11.77
N SER A 110 -0.15 10.65 12.77
CA SER A 110 -1.50 11.19 13.05
C SER A 110 -1.50 12.67 13.43
N ALA A 111 -0.35 13.18 13.91
CA ALA A 111 -0.19 14.60 14.22
C ALA A 111 0.17 15.46 12.99
N ILE A 112 0.22 14.90 11.79
CA ILE A 112 0.44 15.62 10.53
C ILE A 112 -0.93 15.90 9.90
N ASN A 113 -1.27 17.16 9.69
CA ASN A 113 -2.62 17.62 9.35
C ASN A 113 -3.21 16.99 8.07
N ASN A 114 -2.39 16.68 7.09
CA ASN A 114 -2.83 16.11 5.81
C ASN A 114 -2.63 14.58 5.72
N VAL A 115 -2.32 13.89 6.83
CA VAL A 115 -2.18 12.42 6.89
C VAL A 115 -3.43 11.82 7.49
N PHE A 116 -3.99 10.83 6.80
CA PHE A 116 -5.23 10.14 7.18
C PHE A 116 -5.02 8.63 7.15
N PHE A 117 -5.36 7.95 8.24
CA PHE A 117 -5.33 6.51 8.33
C PHE A 117 -6.71 5.94 8.02
N VAL A 118 -6.76 4.90 7.18
CA VAL A 118 -8.00 4.29 6.72
C VAL A 118 -7.91 2.77 6.87
N PRO A 119 -8.89 2.11 7.49
CA PRO A 119 -8.97 0.65 7.47
C PRO A 119 -9.00 0.12 6.04
N LEU A 120 -8.19 -0.90 5.75
CA LEU A 120 -8.17 -1.58 4.46
C LEU A 120 -9.09 -2.80 4.49
N ASP A 121 -10.28 -2.65 3.96
CA ASP A 121 -11.21 -3.74 3.70
C ASP A 121 -11.04 -4.22 2.25
N MET A 122 -10.37 -5.37 2.07
CA MET A 122 -10.04 -5.90 0.76
C MET A 122 -11.28 -6.38 0.00
N GLU A 123 -12.27 -6.97 0.68
CA GLU A 123 -13.48 -7.47 0.05
C GLU A 123 -14.28 -6.29 -0.53
N ARG A 124 -14.51 -5.26 0.27
CA ARG A 124 -15.18 -4.03 -0.16
C ARG A 124 -14.39 -3.29 -1.24
N LEU A 125 -13.06 -3.30 -1.14
CA LEU A 125 -12.20 -2.65 -2.13
C LEU A 125 -12.34 -3.30 -3.50
N PHE A 126 -12.33 -4.64 -3.56
CA PHE A 126 -12.39 -5.36 -4.84
C PHE A 126 -13.79 -5.51 -5.40
N LYS A 127 -14.84 -5.31 -4.59
CA LYS A 127 -16.22 -5.31 -5.06
C LYS A 127 -16.36 -4.37 -6.28
N ASP A 128 -17.07 -4.81 -7.28
CA ASP A 128 -17.30 -4.10 -8.55
C ASP A 128 -16.02 -3.89 -9.40
N THR A 129 -15.00 -4.73 -9.18
CA THR A 129 -13.78 -4.79 -10.01
C THR A 129 -13.53 -6.21 -10.50
N PRO A 130 -12.74 -6.42 -11.57
CA PRO A 130 -12.32 -7.76 -12.01
C PRO A 130 -11.65 -8.58 -10.90
N LEU A 131 -10.95 -7.93 -9.97
CA LEU A 131 -10.21 -8.57 -8.88
C LEU A 131 -11.10 -9.31 -7.87
N PHE A 132 -12.40 -8.97 -7.79
CA PHE A 132 -13.30 -9.61 -6.84
C PHE A 132 -13.43 -11.12 -7.09
N SER A 133 -13.53 -11.53 -8.36
CA SER A 133 -13.63 -12.94 -8.73
C SER A 133 -12.38 -13.75 -8.39
N TRP A 134 -11.22 -13.14 -8.43
CA TRP A 134 -9.96 -13.73 -7.98
C TRP A 134 -9.89 -13.79 -6.46
N TYR A 135 -10.18 -12.69 -5.79
CA TYR A 135 -10.08 -12.57 -4.33
C TYR A 135 -10.97 -13.57 -3.58
N THR A 136 -12.17 -13.83 -4.08
CA THR A 136 -13.11 -14.78 -3.47
C THR A 136 -12.72 -16.26 -3.69
N LYS A 137 -11.84 -16.56 -4.64
CA LYS A 137 -11.38 -17.91 -4.95
C LYS A 137 -10.02 -18.25 -4.39
N VAL A 138 -9.17 -17.24 -4.20
CA VAL A 138 -7.80 -17.44 -3.72
C VAL A 138 -7.78 -17.70 -2.22
N ASN A 139 -6.96 -18.67 -1.81
CA ASN A 139 -6.71 -18.90 -0.38
C ASN A 139 -5.42 -18.22 0.03
N GLY A 140 -5.53 -17.03 0.61
CA GLY A 140 -4.36 -16.23 1.02
C GLY A 140 -3.43 -16.93 2.03
N SER A 141 -3.91 -17.92 2.79
CA SER A 141 -3.08 -18.65 3.73
C SER A 141 -2.11 -19.64 3.06
N THR A 142 -2.41 -20.06 1.84
CA THR A 142 -1.57 -20.99 1.05
C THR A 142 -0.71 -20.28 0.02
N GLU A 143 -0.98 -18.99 -0.24
CA GLU A 143 -0.25 -18.17 -1.20
C GLU A 143 1.13 -17.75 -0.67
N LYS A 144 2.19 -18.20 -1.32
CA LYS A 144 3.59 -17.93 -0.91
C LYS A 144 3.92 -16.45 -0.77
N HIS A 145 3.34 -15.60 -1.61
CA HIS A 145 3.64 -14.16 -1.70
C HIS A 145 2.42 -13.29 -1.39
N TRP A 146 1.49 -13.79 -0.56
CA TRP A 146 0.19 -13.16 -0.34
C TRP A 146 0.26 -11.67 -0.01
N LEU A 147 1.13 -11.25 0.91
CA LEU A 147 1.26 -9.85 1.29
C LEU A 147 1.60 -8.95 0.10
N HIS A 148 2.44 -9.41 -0.82
CA HIS A 148 2.85 -8.64 -1.99
C HIS A 148 1.78 -8.68 -3.07
N VAL A 149 1.25 -9.87 -3.37
CA VAL A 149 0.20 -10.03 -4.40
C VAL A 149 -1.08 -9.30 -4.02
N SER A 150 -1.49 -9.36 -2.75
CA SER A 150 -2.65 -8.62 -2.26
C SER A 150 -2.44 -7.11 -2.29
N SER A 151 -1.21 -6.63 -2.04
CA SER A 151 -0.83 -5.24 -2.22
C SER A 151 -0.83 -4.83 -3.70
N ASP A 152 -0.33 -5.68 -4.62
CA ASP A 152 -0.37 -5.44 -6.06
C ASP A 152 -1.81 -5.32 -6.58
N ALA A 153 -2.72 -6.15 -6.08
CA ALA A 153 -4.15 -6.04 -6.40
C ALA A 153 -4.77 -4.76 -5.81
N ALA A 154 -4.50 -4.49 -4.53
CA ALA A 154 -5.12 -3.36 -3.81
C ALA A 154 -4.74 -2.01 -4.42
N ARG A 155 -3.47 -1.78 -4.80
CA ARG A 155 -3.03 -0.53 -5.42
C ARG A 155 -3.72 -0.24 -6.74
N LEU A 156 -3.95 -1.28 -7.56
CA LEU A 156 -4.71 -1.14 -8.82
C LEU A 156 -6.15 -0.71 -8.56
N ALA A 157 -6.83 -1.39 -7.63
CA ALA A 157 -8.22 -1.11 -7.31
C ALA A 157 -8.41 0.27 -6.67
N ILE A 158 -7.51 0.66 -5.74
CA ILE A 158 -7.58 1.96 -5.05
C ILE A 158 -7.40 3.10 -6.06
N ILE A 159 -6.37 3.05 -6.89
CA ILE A 159 -6.13 4.12 -7.88
C ILE A 159 -7.20 4.12 -8.96
N TRP A 160 -7.73 2.95 -9.36
CA TRP A 160 -8.86 2.93 -10.29
C TRP A 160 -10.12 3.57 -9.67
N LYS A 161 -10.44 3.28 -8.41
CA LYS A 161 -11.64 3.84 -7.75
C LYS A 161 -11.55 5.32 -7.44
N TYR A 162 -10.41 5.77 -6.95
CA TYR A 162 -10.27 7.09 -6.35
C TYR A 162 -9.38 8.04 -7.15
N GLY A 163 -8.58 7.52 -8.09
CA GLY A 163 -7.52 8.29 -8.73
C GLY A 163 -6.39 8.65 -7.78
N GLY A 164 -5.48 9.53 -8.22
CA GLY A 164 -4.35 9.99 -7.43
C GLY A 164 -3.07 9.19 -7.68
N ILE A 165 -2.15 9.23 -6.73
CA ILE A 165 -0.83 8.63 -6.84
C ILE A 165 -0.66 7.55 -5.77
N TYR A 166 -0.30 6.34 -6.19
CA TYR A 166 0.17 5.28 -5.31
C TYR A 166 1.68 5.35 -5.14
N MET A 167 2.15 5.14 -3.93
CA MET A 167 3.57 4.98 -3.60
C MET A 167 3.77 3.79 -2.66
N ASP A 168 4.82 2.99 -2.93
CA ASP A 168 5.28 1.96 -1.98
C ASP A 168 5.79 2.60 -0.68
N THR A 169 5.68 1.88 0.42
CA THR A 169 6.02 2.36 1.76
C THR A 169 7.53 2.49 2.03
N ASP A 170 8.36 2.28 1.02
CA ASP A 170 9.82 2.50 1.02
C ASP A 170 10.26 3.56 -0.01
N VAL A 171 9.35 4.48 -0.36
CA VAL A 171 9.59 5.60 -1.28
C VAL A 171 9.69 6.91 -0.52
N ILE A 172 10.82 7.60 -0.60
CA ILE A 172 11.02 8.93 -0.02
C ILE A 172 10.71 9.98 -1.08
N SER A 173 9.69 10.82 -0.87
CA SER A 173 9.33 11.92 -1.77
C SER A 173 10.33 13.08 -1.66
N ILE A 174 10.75 13.62 -2.82
CA ILE A 174 11.72 14.71 -2.92
C ILE A 174 11.12 15.96 -3.57
N GLN A 175 10.36 15.77 -4.65
CA GLN A 175 9.74 16.82 -5.43
C GLN A 175 8.33 16.39 -5.86
N PRO A 176 7.41 17.33 -6.12
CA PRO A 176 6.10 16.99 -6.66
C PRO A 176 6.20 16.33 -8.02
N ILE A 177 5.37 15.31 -8.27
CA ILE A 177 5.22 14.68 -9.57
C ILE A 177 4.24 15.54 -10.39
N PRO A 178 4.63 16.04 -11.56
CA PRO A 178 3.77 16.93 -12.36
C PRO A 178 2.72 16.20 -13.21
N GLU A 179 2.82 14.87 -13.31
CA GLU A 179 2.00 14.04 -14.20
C GLU A 179 0.77 13.49 -13.49
N GLU A 180 -0.39 13.48 -14.17
CA GLU A 180 -1.63 12.90 -13.63
C GLU A 180 -1.78 11.41 -13.98
N ASN A 181 -1.50 11.05 -15.26
CA ASN A 181 -1.54 9.65 -15.71
C ASN A 181 -0.11 9.22 -16.04
N PHE A 182 0.50 8.45 -15.16
CA PHE A 182 1.88 8.04 -15.37
C PHE A 182 2.19 6.65 -14.82
N LEU A 183 3.18 6.05 -15.42
CA LEU A 183 3.89 4.87 -14.95
C LEU A 183 5.37 5.20 -14.84
N ALA A 184 6.07 4.51 -13.95
CA ALA A 184 7.50 4.64 -13.76
C ALA A 184 8.25 3.48 -14.41
N ALA A 185 9.30 3.77 -15.16
CA ALA A 185 10.25 2.76 -15.59
C ALA A 185 11.15 2.37 -14.42
N GLN A 186 11.28 1.08 -14.16
CA GLN A 186 12.25 0.53 -13.19
C GLN A 186 13.63 0.33 -13.81
N GLY A 187 13.68 0.21 -15.13
CA GLY A 187 14.87 0.03 -15.94
C GLY A 187 14.49 0.01 -17.41
N SER A 188 15.45 -0.21 -18.30
CA SER A 188 15.26 -0.13 -19.75
C SER A 188 14.21 -1.10 -20.33
N ARG A 189 13.85 -2.16 -19.62
CA ARG A 189 12.94 -3.21 -20.10
C ARG A 189 11.71 -3.43 -19.23
N HIS A 190 11.62 -2.78 -18.07
CA HIS A 190 10.59 -3.07 -17.09
C HIS A 190 9.96 -1.78 -16.57
N SER A 191 8.63 -1.77 -16.55
CA SER A 191 7.85 -0.83 -15.77
C SER A 191 7.85 -1.25 -14.29
N SER A 192 7.43 -0.37 -13.43
CA SER A 192 7.22 -0.63 -12.00
C SER A 192 5.76 -0.38 -11.65
N ASN A 193 5.32 -0.97 -10.54
CA ASN A 193 4.08 -0.64 -9.87
C ASN A 193 4.30 -0.08 -8.45
N GLY A 194 5.54 0.25 -8.12
CA GLY A 194 5.88 0.85 -6.82
C GLY A 194 5.54 2.34 -6.72
N VAL A 195 5.48 3.04 -7.86
CA VAL A 195 4.97 4.42 -7.96
C VAL A 195 4.25 4.57 -9.30
N PHE A 196 2.99 4.99 -9.25
CA PHE A 196 2.20 5.32 -10.43
C PHE A 196 0.99 6.18 -10.05
N GLY A 197 0.44 6.91 -11.00
CA GLY A 197 -0.74 7.73 -10.79
C GLY A 197 -1.68 7.70 -11.99
N PHE A 198 -2.98 7.79 -11.71
CA PHE A 198 -4.02 7.87 -12.73
C PHE A 198 -5.23 8.66 -12.25
N LEU A 199 -5.96 9.25 -13.17
CA LEU A 199 -7.30 9.76 -12.91
C LEU A 199 -8.24 8.58 -12.57
N PRO A 200 -9.31 8.83 -11.79
CA PRO A 200 -10.25 7.77 -11.41
C PRO A 200 -10.88 7.11 -12.65
N HIS A 201 -11.15 5.82 -12.54
CA HIS A 201 -11.75 4.99 -13.60
C HIS A 201 -10.97 4.94 -14.92
N HIS A 202 -9.65 5.17 -14.87
CA HIS A 202 -8.83 5.09 -16.08
C HIS A 202 -8.84 3.68 -16.68
N PRO A 203 -9.14 3.52 -17.99
CA PRO A 203 -9.36 2.22 -18.62
C PRO A 203 -8.11 1.33 -18.64
N PHE A 204 -6.91 1.90 -18.61
CA PHE A 204 -5.67 1.15 -18.48
C PHE A 204 -5.63 0.32 -17.19
N LEU A 205 -6.06 0.89 -16.05
CA LEU A 205 -6.05 0.17 -14.77
C LEU A 205 -7.11 -0.93 -14.74
N TRP A 206 -8.26 -0.72 -15.38
CA TRP A 206 -9.25 -1.79 -15.54
C TRP A 206 -8.67 -2.97 -16.31
N ALA A 207 -8.07 -2.71 -17.46
CA ALA A 207 -7.40 -3.73 -18.26
C ALA A 207 -6.24 -4.40 -17.51
N CYS A 208 -5.53 -3.66 -16.63
CA CYS A 208 -4.54 -4.25 -15.73
C CYS A 208 -5.17 -5.24 -14.73
N MET A 209 -6.33 -4.90 -14.16
CA MET A 209 -7.02 -5.80 -13.23
C MET A 209 -7.58 -7.06 -13.94
N GLU A 210 -8.07 -6.94 -15.16
CA GLU A 210 -8.47 -8.09 -15.98
C GLU A 210 -7.27 -9.00 -16.27
N ASN A 211 -6.15 -8.43 -16.74
CA ASN A 211 -4.90 -9.16 -16.99
C ASN A 211 -4.31 -9.80 -15.71
N PHE A 212 -4.48 -9.14 -14.55
CA PHE A 212 -4.09 -9.69 -13.26
C PHE A 212 -4.79 -11.03 -13.00
N VAL A 213 -6.09 -11.09 -13.22
CA VAL A 213 -6.91 -12.28 -12.96
C VAL A 213 -6.64 -13.38 -13.99
N GLU A 214 -6.58 -13.02 -15.27
CA GLU A 214 -6.38 -13.95 -16.39
C GLU A 214 -5.02 -14.63 -16.33
N HIS A 215 -3.97 -13.89 -15.95
CA HIS A 215 -2.59 -14.40 -15.91
C HIS A 215 -2.07 -14.56 -14.48
N TYR A 216 -2.98 -14.83 -13.53
CA TYR A 216 -2.58 -15.03 -12.14
C TYR A 216 -1.67 -16.25 -11.97
N ASP A 217 -0.48 -16.02 -11.43
CA ASP A 217 0.47 -17.06 -11.08
C ASP A 217 1.23 -16.66 -9.80
N SER A 218 0.87 -17.30 -8.69
CA SER A 218 1.48 -17.05 -7.39
C SER A 218 2.92 -17.58 -7.25
N ALA A 219 3.34 -18.49 -8.15
CA ALA A 219 4.69 -19.05 -8.11
C ALA A 219 5.74 -18.07 -8.63
N ILE A 220 5.35 -17.13 -9.50
CA ILE A 220 6.25 -16.20 -10.16
C ILE A 220 6.26 -14.86 -9.41
N TRP A 221 7.39 -14.53 -8.79
CA TRP A 221 7.60 -13.24 -8.15
C TRP A 221 7.42 -12.07 -9.12
N GLY A 222 6.65 -11.07 -8.72
CA GLY A 222 6.44 -9.84 -9.49
C GLY A 222 5.56 -10.02 -10.74
N ASN A 223 4.97 -11.21 -10.96
CA ASN A 223 4.10 -11.45 -12.11
C ASN A 223 2.87 -10.54 -12.12
N GLN A 224 2.29 -10.29 -10.95
CA GLN A 224 1.10 -9.46 -10.75
C GLN A 224 1.40 -7.99 -10.49
N GLY A 225 2.68 -7.62 -10.38
CA GLY A 225 3.19 -6.26 -10.17
C GLY A 225 3.98 -5.72 -11.37
N PRO A 226 5.32 -5.60 -11.28
CA PRO A 226 6.14 -5.01 -12.33
C PRO A 226 6.01 -5.69 -13.70
N GLN A 227 5.86 -7.01 -13.73
CA GLN A 227 5.70 -7.74 -14.99
C GLN A 227 4.33 -7.47 -15.62
N LEU A 228 3.26 -7.40 -14.84
CA LEU A 228 1.93 -7.00 -15.30
C LEU A 228 1.97 -5.62 -15.94
N MET A 229 2.48 -4.61 -15.22
CA MET A 229 2.59 -3.25 -15.76
C MET A 229 3.40 -3.22 -17.07
N THR A 230 4.47 -4.01 -17.13
CA THR A 230 5.30 -4.12 -18.34
C THR A 230 4.54 -4.74 -19.51
N ARG A 231 3.79 -5.83 -19.27
CA ARG A 231 2.97 -6.48 -20.30
C ARG A 231 1.91 -5.52 -20.84
N MET A 232 1.17 -4.88 -19.91
CA MET A 232 0.07 -3.99 -20.29
C MET A 232 0.54 -2.74 -21.02
N LEU A 233 1.67 -2.15 -20.58
CA LEU A 233 2.24 -0.99 -21.27
C LEU A 233 2.71 -1.35 -22.69
N ARG A 234 3.27 -2.53 -22.90
CA ARG A 234 3.64 -3.01 -24.25
C ARG A 234 2.43 -3.18 -25.17
N VAL A 235 1.34 -3.74 -24.66
CA VAL A 235 0.11 -3.91 -25.40
C VAL A 235 -0.54 -2.55 -25.69
N TRP A 236 -0.67 -1.71 -24.67
CA TRP A 236 -1.35 -0.42 -24.72
C TRP A 236 -0.62 0.59 -25.61
N CYS A 237 0.68 0.67 -25.46
CA CYS A 237 1.54 1.63 -26.15
C CYS A 237 2.26 1.04 -27.36
N ARG A 238 2.13 -0.25 -27.64
CA ARG A 238 2.87 -0.97 -28.70
C ARG A 238 4.38 -0.80 -28.60
N LEU A 239 4.89 -0.54 -27.38
CA LEU A 239 6.31 -0.36 -27.11
C LEU A 239 6.97 -1.73 -26.99
N LYS A 240 8.05 -1.95 -27.74
CA LYS A 240 8.87 -3.18 -27.66
C LYS A 240 9.90 -3.10 -26.52
N ASP A 241 10.56 -1.95 -26.41
CA ASP A 241 11.59 -1.66 -25.43
C ASP A 241 11.53 -0.21 -24.95
N PHE A 242 12.03 0.05 -23.75
CA PHE A 242 12.08 1.37 -23.11
C PHE A 242 13.50 1.95 -23.19
N HIS A 243 14.17 1.79 -24.32
CA HIS A 243 15.53 2.28 -24.56
C HIS A 243 15.57 3.78 -24.86
N GLY A 244 14.78 4.57 -24.16
CA GLY A 244 14.81 6.02 -24.26
C GLY A 244 15.70 6.66 -23.19
N LEU A 245 16.26 7.81 -23.51
CA LEU A 245 17.03 8.64 -22.57
C LEU A 245 16.14 9.64 -21.81
N GLY A 246 14.83 9.59 -21.97
CA GLY A 246 13.88 10.51 -21.36
C GLY A 246 12.51 9.91 -21.11
N ASP A 247 11.62 10.74 -20.60
CA ASP A 247 10.23 10.42 -20.39
C ASP A 247 9.52 10.25 -21.73
N LEU A 248 8.64 9.23 -21.85
CA LEU A 248 7.88 8.94 -23.05
C LEU A 248 6.40 9.23 -22.79
N LYS A 249 5.68 9.61 -23.84
CA LYS A 249 4.21 9.73 -23.82
C LYS A 249 3.58 8.75 -24.79
N CYS A 250 2.54 8.08 -24.33
CA CYS A 250 1.76 7.15 -25.11
C CYS A 250 0.29 7.37 -24.81
N LEU A 251 -0.48 7.78 -25.81
CA LEU A 251 -1.85 8.21 -25.59
C LEU A 251 -1.90 9.31 -24.52
N ASN A 252 -2.61 9.09 -23.42
CA ASN A 252 -2.66 9.99 -22.27
C ASN A 252 -1.82 9.50 -21.07
N ILE A 253 -0.88 8.59 -21.28
CA ILE A 253 -0.01 8.05 -20.22
C ILE A 253 1.41 8.54 -20.44
N SER A 254 2.01 9.15 -19.40
CA SER A 254 3.43 9.47 -19.34
C SER A 254 4.18 8.28 -18.76
N PHE A 255 5.19 7.79 -19.45
CA PHE A 255 6.07 6.75 -18.99
C PHE A 255 7.41 7.37 -18.60
N LEU A 256 7.63 7.45 -17.29
CA LEU A 256 8.70 8.25 -16.71
C LEU A 256 10.01 7.46 -16.62
N HIS A 257 11.11 8.11 -16.97
CA HIS A 257 12.46 7.53 -16.96
C HIS A 257 12.84 7.00 -15.57
N PRO A 258 13.66 5.92 -15.46
CA PRO A 258 14.08 5.37 -14.16
C PRO A 258 14.70 6.39 -13.20
N GLN A 259 15.39 7.41 -13.73
CA GLN A 259 15.98 8.49 -12.92
C GLN A 259 14.94 9.21 -12.04
N ARG A 260 13.66 9.19 -12.43
CA ARG A 260 12.60 9.88 -11.68
C ARG A 260 12.32 9.26 -10.32
N PHE A 261 12.49 7.91 -10.19
CA PHE A 261 12.16 7.18 -8.95
C PHE A 261 13.24 6.17 -8.52
N TYR A 262 14.07 5.70 -9.46
CA TYR A 262 15.04 4.63 -9.27
C TYR A 262 16.47 5.04 -9.66
N PRO A 263 16.98 6.21 -9.20
CA PRO A 263 18.33 6.68 -9.57
C PRO A 263 19.43 5.73 -9.08
N ILE A 264 19.17 5.01 -8.01
CA ILE A 264 19.99 3.88 -7.57
C ILE A 264 19.22 2.59 -7.91
N PRO A 265 19.64 1.81 -8.92
CA PRO A 265 18.92 0.63 -9.37
C PRO A 265 18.98 -0.51 -8.34
N TYR A 266 18.00 -1.45 -8.40
CA TYR A 266 17.83 -2.50 -7.40
C TYR A 266 19.10 -3.35 -7.12
N PRO A 267 19.99 -3.66 -8.08
CA PRO A 267 21.21 -4.39 -7.75
C PRO A 267 22.19 -3.61 -6.86
N GLN A 268 22.04 -2.29 -6.83
CA GLN A 268 22.89 -1.37 -6.07
C GLN A 268 22.21 -0.83 -4.80
N TRP A 269 21.08 -1.41 -4.36
CA TRP A 269 20.29 -0.92 -3.23
C TRP A 269 21.13 -0.68 -1.96
N LYS A 270 22.20 -1.46 -1.73
CA LYS A 270 23.11 -1.30 -0.57
C LYS A 270 23.78 0.07 -0.50
N ARG A 271 23.88 0.77 -1.64
CA ARG A 271 24.46 2.11 -1.69
C ARG A 271 23.70 3.14 -0.86
N TYR A 272 22.42 2.92 -0.60
CA TYR A 272 21.65 3.75 0.35
C TYR A 272 22.21 3.66 1.78
N TYR A 273 22.79 2.52 2.16
CA TYR A 273 23.33 2.23 3.48
C TYR A 273 24.86 2.39 3.55
N GLN A 274 25.44 3.12 2.62
CA GLN A 274 26.87 3.43 2.58
C GLN A 274 27.10 4.93 2.81
N VAL A 275 28.28 5.26 3.32
CA VAL A 275 28.80 6.62 3.34
C VAL A 275 29.31 6.95 1.94
N TRP A 276 29.01 8.15 1.47
CA TRP A 276 29.47 8.64 0.17
C TRP A 276 30.47 9.78 0.39
N ASP A 277 31.57 9.79 -0.34
CA ASP A 277 32.56 10.88 -0.32
C ASP A 277 31.92 12.21 -0.76
N LYS A 278 31.04 12.11 -1.77
CA LYS A 278 30.19 13.21 -2.23
C LYS A 278 28.77 12.72 -2.35
N GLU A 279 27.86 13.39 -1.64
CA GLU A 279 26.44 13.05 -1.70
C GLU A 279 25.91 13.14 -3.15
N PRO A 280 25.19 12.12 -3.64
CA PRO A 280 24.65 12.15 -4.99
C PRO A 280 23.55 13.19 -5.11
N SER A 281 23.51 13.86 -6.26
CA SER A 281 22.42 14.77 -6.59
C SER A 281 21.23 14.00 -7.13
N PHE A 282 20.05 14.30 -6.59
CA PHE A 282 18.77 13.71 -7.04
C PHE A 282 17.85 14.78 -7.66
N ASN A 283 18.41 15.82 -8.26
CA ASN A 283 17.63 16.95 -8.78
C ASN A 283 16.62 16.56 -9.89
N GLU A 284 16.87 15.45 -10.59
CA GLU A 284 15.97 14.93 -11.60
C GLU A 284 14.97 13.90 -11.07
N SER A 285 15.03 13.58 -9.78
CA SER A 285 14.16 12.58 -9.17
C SER A 285 12.99 13.24 -8.45
N TYR A 286 11.79 12.70 -8.61
CA TYR A 286 10.60 13.09 -7.85
C TYR A 286 10.55 12.37 -6.50
N ALA A 287 11.01 11.12 -6.47
CA ALA A 287 11.12 10.34 -5.25
C ALA A 287 12.23 9.28 -5.37
N LEU A 288 12.63 8.69 -4.24
CA LEU A 288 13.67 7.66 -4.16
C LEU A 288 13.08 6.37 -3.61
N HIS A 289 13.10 5.31 -4.40
CA HIS A 289 12.70 3.97 -3.96
C HIS A 289 13.90 3.25 -3.33
N LEU A 290 13.77 2.83 -2.06
CA LEU A 290 14.89 2.31 -1.27
C LEU A 290 15.08 0.79 -1.41
N TRP A 291 14.22 0.10 -2.17
CA TRP A 291 14.32 -1.34 -2.44
C TRP A 291 14.28 -2.22 -1.18
N ASN A 292 13.42 -1.90 -0.23
CA ASN A 292 13.36 -2.60 1.06
C ASN A 292 13.14 -4.11 0.93
N TYR A 293 12.44 -4.56 -0.11
CA TYR A 293 12.31 -6.00 -0.37
C TYR A 293 13.67 -6.71 -0.56
N MET A 294 14.67 -6.01 -1.11
CA MET A 294 16.02 -6.53 -1.29
C MET A 294 16.81 -6.59 0.02
N ASN A 295 16.39 -5.84 1.02
CA ASN A 295 17.06 -5.69 2.31
C ASN A 295 16.83 -6.90 3.24
N LYS A 296 17.19 -8.09 2.79
CA LYS A 296 17.11 -9.34 3.60
C LYS A 296 18.08 -9.35 4.77
N GLU A 297 19.11 -8.49 4.71
CA GLU A 297 20.09 -8.30 5.78
C GLU A 297 19.54 -7.48 6.95
N GLY A 298 18.36 -6.88 6.80
CA GLY A 298 17.74 -6.06 7.84
C GLY A 298 18.47 -4.77 8.16
N LYS A 299 19.16 -4.16 7.16
CA LYS A 299 19.82 -2.85 7.36
C LYS A 299 18.82 -1.79 7.74
N THR A 300 19.16 -0.98 8.73
CA THR A 300 18.34 0.11 9.23
C THR A 300 19.10 1.42 9.20
N VAL A 301 18.40 2.52 9.41
CA VAL A 301 19.01 3.82 9.63
C VAL A 301 19.67 3.84 11.00
N VAL A 302 20.95 4.16 11.05
CA VAL A 302 21.74 4.25 12.29
C VAL A 302 22.16 5.71 12.49
N ARG A 303 21.84 6.24 13.67
CA ARG A 303 22.19 7.61 14.05
C ARG A 303 23.70 7.81 14.02
N GLY A 304 24.14 8.88 13.37
CA GLY A 304 25.56 9.25 13.28
C GLY A 304 26.38 8.40 12.29
N SER A 305 25.73 7.49 11.55
CA SER A 305 26.41 6.64 10.55
C SER A 305 26.90 7.42 9.33
N LYS A 306 26.36 8.60 9.07
CA LYS A 306 26.63 9.43 7.88
C LYS A 306 26.35 8.73 6.56
N THR A 307 25.54 7.67 6.60
CA THR A 307 25.10 6.95 5.39
C THR A 307 24.12 7.81 4.60
N LEU A 308 24.01 7.52 3.29
CA LEU A 308 23.05 8.25 2.45
C LEU A 308 21.63 8.19 3.00
N VAL A 309 21.17 7.02 3.47
CA VAL A 309 19.82 6.87 4.02
C VAL A 309 19.62 7.69 5.29
N GLU A 310 20.62 7.82 6.16
CA GLU A 310 20.54 8.71 7.33
C GLU A 310 20.37 10.16 6.92
N ASN A 311 21.16 10.64 5.95
CA ASN A 311 21.08 12.01 5.43
C ASN A 311 19.71 12.26 4.80
N LEU A 312 19.18 11.29 4.04
CA LEU A 312 17.82 11.37 3.46
C LEU A 312 16.74 11.50 4.54
N TYR A 313 16.84 10.74 5.64
CA TYR A 313 15.90 10.84 6.74
C TYR A 313 15.96 12.22 7.41
N GLN A 314 17.15 12.71 7.70
CA GLN A 314 17.32 14.05 8.31
C GLN A 314 16.72 15.15 7.44
N LYS A 315 16.87 15.04 6.12
CA LYS A 315 16.43 16.06 5.17
C LYS A 315 14.93 15.97 4.85
N HIS A 316 14.41 14.77 4.62
CA HIS A 316 13.07 14.59 4.04
C HIS A 316 12.01 14.17 5.05
N CYS A 317 12.39 13.48 6.16
CA CYS A 317 11.49 13.06 7.23
C CYS A 317 12.09 13.32 8.63
N PRO A 318 12.35 14.61 8.98
CA PRO A 318 13.06 14.97 10.21
C PRO A 318 12.30 14.64 11.49
N LYS A 319 10.95 14.56 11.46
CA LYS A 319 10.17 14.17 12.64
C LYS A 319 10.35 12.67 12.91
N THR A 320 10.26 11.84 11.88
CA THR A 320 10.55 10.40 11.95
C THR A 320 11.98 10.15 12.45
N TYR A 321 12.96 10.85 11.89
CA TYR A 321 14.35 10.73 12.33
C TYR A 321 14.50 11.06 13.81
N ARG A 322 13.93 12.17 14.27
CA ARG A 322 14.02 12.61 15.67
C ARG A 322 13.35 11.63 16.63
N VAL A 323 12.12 11.19 16.32
CA VAL A 323 11.31 10.40 17.24
C VAL A 323 11.72 8.92 17.22
N LEU A 324 11.90 8.33 16.03
CA LEU A 324 12.08 6.90 15.88
C LEU A 324 13.55 6.46 15.78
N ILE A 325 14.46 7.35 15.37
CA ILE A 325 15.88 7.00 15.26
C ILE A 325 16.67 7.57 16.43
N GLN A 326 16.50 8.84 16.76
CA GLN A 326 17.22 9.47 17.87
C GLN A 326 16.63 9.08 19.24
N GLY A 327 15.29 8.96 19.35
CA GLY A 327 14.60 8.62 20.60
C GLY A 327 14.73 7.15 20.99
N ALA A 328 14.93 6.25 20.05
CA ALA A 328 15.04 4.80 20.32
C ALA A 328 16.28 4.43 21.19
N GLU A 329 17.34 5.22 21.15
CA GLU A 329 18.55 4.98 21.96
C GLU A 329 18.39 5.38 23.44
N GLY A 330 17.45 6.28 23.75
CA GLY A 330 17.19 6.69 25.14
C GLY A 330 16.57 5.61 26.02
N THR A 331 15.99 4.57 25.42
CA THR A 331 15.31 3.46 26.14
C THR A 331 16.20 2.24 26.39
N VAL A 332 17.34 2.11 25.73
CA VAL A 332 18.27 0.95 25.87
C VAL A 332 19.29 1.14 26.99
N SER A 333 19.44 2.32 27.58
CA SER A 333 20.50 2.67 28.51
C SER A 333 20.13 2.55 30.02
N LYS A 334 19.23 1.65 30.42
CA LYS A 334 19.05 1.30 31.84
C LYS A 334 18.92 -0.19 32.03
N LYS A 335 20.06 -0.94 31.93
CA LYS A 335 20.22 -2.14 32.71
C LYS A 335 20.55 -1.73 34.15
N PRO A 336 19.80 -2.17 35.18
CA PRO A 336 20.21 -1.97 36.56
C PRO A 336 21.51 -2.73 36.79
N GLY A 337 22.53 -2.05 37.27
CA GLY A 337 23.75 -2.67 37.70
C GLY A 337 23.46 -3.74 38.78
N THR A 338 23.91 -4.94 38.54
CA THR A 338 24.01 -5.98 39.55
C THR A 338 25.00 -5.50 40.62
N GLY A 339 24.45 -4.95 41.71
CA GLY A 339 25.21 -4.69 42.93
C GLY A 339 25.65 -6.02 43.53
N SER A 340 26.94 -6.22 43.54
CA SER A 340 27.59 -7.24 44.36
C SER A 340 27.42 -6.91 45.84
N ARG A 341 26.89 -7.86 46.60
CA ARG A 341 27.30 -8.20 47.94
C ARG A 341 27.10 -9.68 48.19
#